data_d92aab56a1e3c2fc01cec78311565fbc
#
_entry.id   d92aab56a1e3c2fc01cec78311565fbc
#
_cell.length_a   1.000
_cell.length_b   1.000
_cell.length_c   1.000
_cell.angle_alpha   90.00
_cell.angle_beta   90.00
_cell.angle_gamma   90.00
#
_symmetry.space_group_name_H-M   'P 1'
#
loop_
_entity.id
_entity.type
_entity.pdbx_description
1 polymer ?
#
loop_
_entity_poly.entity_id
_entity_poly.type
_entity_poly.pdbx_seq_one_letter_code
_entity_poly.pdbx_strand_id
1 'polypeptide(L)'
;MKIHPSAVAITAALIVASVLLAPSRAHACTLYAAAGTAVDDGGVMMSKVRDWRPSEETLVRVTPKPGEGYAYVGLATGKYQNFNMGVNEKGLALGLSTAGSIPKKERLAMPHFRSKDGFTSPAYLLRHCATVEEAIRATEAYVDPVNFILADKTEAAVIEVMPGGKRTVKRIKTGTIAHTNHYIEPESEAFNQKIGKSSEVRLARIKALLADSTSDGKTMTFDAFKALGHDRNAGPDHSIWRTGSQPDGTQTVAYMAVKFPKAGGYPILHLEWRTKADDPASLQVIEEPVTFNR
;
A
#
# COMPACT_ATOMS: atom_id res chain seq x y z
N MET A 1 -66.98 -52.01 17.11
CA MET A 1 -66.55 -50.98 16.18
C MET A 1 -65.37 -50.31 16.84
N LYS A 2 -64.12 -50.70 16.39
CA LYS A 2 -62.86 -50.22 16.96
C LYS A 2 -62.31 -49.14 16.03
N ILE A 3 -62.11 -47.94 16.51
CA ILE A 3 -61.55 -46.81 15.80
C ILE A 3 -60.05 -46.81 16.08
N HIS A 4 -59.23 -46.94 15.04
CA HIS A 4 -57.80 -46.76 15.13
C HIS A 4 -57.44 -45.23 15.01
N PRO A 5 -56.51 -44.73 15.82
CA PRO A 5 -55.95 -43.40 15.60
C PRO A 5 -54.79 -43.44 14.62
N SER A 6 -54.89 -42.62 13.60
CA SER A 6 -53.83 -42.41 12.60
C SER A 6 -52.70 -41.59 13.22
N ALA A 7 -51.49 -42.12 13.14
CA ALA A 7 -50.28 -41.42 13.51
C ALA A 7 -49.91 -40.38 12.42
N VAL A 8 -49.88 -39.11 12.77
CA VAL A 8 -49.34 -38.05 11.94
C VAL A 8 -47.85 -37.92 12.22
N ALA A 9 -47.04 -38.30 11.22
CA ALA A 9 -45.61 -38.12 11.27
C ALA A 9 -45.25 -36.68 10.95
N ILE A 10 -44.76 -35.92 11.94
CA ILE A 10 -44.22 -34.57 11.74
C ILE A 10 -42.75 -34.69 11.31
N THR A 11 -42.49 -34.49 10.01
CA THR A 11 -41.13 -34.41 9.50
C THR A 11 -40.55 -33.01 9.77
N ALA A 12 -39.71 -32.91 10.78
CA ALA A 12 -38.97 -31.70 11.06
C ALA A 12 -37.84 -31.53 10.04
N ALA A 13 -38.02 -30.62 9.10
CA ALA A 13 -36.95 -30.20 8.18
C ALA A 13 -35.96 -29.29 8.91
N LEU A 14 -34.77 -29.81 9.21
CA LEU A 14 -33.63 -29.02 9.67
C LEU A 14 -33.11 -28.17 8.49
N ILE A 15 -33.47 -26.89 8.46
CA ILE A 15 -32.83 -25.89 7.61
C ILE A 15 -31.50 -25.55 8.24
N VAL A 16 -30.42 -26.15 7.76
CA VAL A 16 -29.05 -25.72 8.08
C VAL A 16 -28.82 -24.41 7.33
N ALA A 17 -28.99 -23.30 8.01
CA ALA A 17 -28.60 -22.00 7.52
C ALA A 17 -27.07 -21.95 7.44
N SER A 18 -26.51 -22.26 6.27
CA SER A 18 -25.10 -21.98 5.94
C SER A 18 -24.92 -20.48 5.95
N VAL A 19 -24.50 -19.91 7.09
CA VAL A 19 -23.98 -18.56 7.15
C VAL A 19 -22.72 -18.53 6.30
N LEU A 20 -22.87 -18.16 5.04
CA LEU A 20 -21.77 -17.79 4.19
C LEU A 20 -21.09 -16.57 4.86
N LEU A 21 -20.02 -16.85 5.61
CA LEU A 21 -19.07 -15.84 6.06
C LEU A 21 -18.52 -15.19 4.80
N ALA A 22 -19.13 -14.09 4.37
CA ALA A 22 -18.59 -13.27 3.31
C ALA A 22 -17.16 -12.91 3.72
N PRO A 23 -16.15 -13.21 2.88
CA PRO A 23 -14.77 -12.91 3.22
C PRO A 23 -14.68 -11.42 3.54
N SER A 24 -14.10 -11.08 4.67
CA SER A 24 -13.92 -9.69 5.08
C SER A 24 -13.17 -8.98 3.94
N ARG A 25 -13.80 -7.97 3.35
CA ARG A 25 -13.24 -7.16 2.25
C ARG A 25 -12.07 -6.34 2.79
N ALA A 26 -10.94 -6.99 3.04
CA ALA A 26 -9.75 -6.36 3.57
C ALA A 26 -9.06 -5.56 2.46
N HIS A 27 -8.93 -4.26 2.66
CA HIS A 27 -8.03 -3.45 1.86
C HIS A 27 -6.63 -4.02 1.99
N ALA A 28 -5.98 -4.26 0.88
CA ALA A 28 -4.68 -4.90 0.83
C ALA A 28 -3.71 -4.05 0.01
N CYS A 29 -2.48 -3.94 0.46
CA CYS A 29 -1.40 -3.29 -0.27
C CYS A 29 -0.10 -4.03 0.03
N THR A 30 0.86 -3.95 -0.89
CA THR A 30 2.22 -4.42 -0.65
C THR A 30 3.17 -3.24 -0.83
N LEU A 31 4.06 -3.05 0.13
CA LEU A 31 5.06 -1.99 0.18
C LEU A 31 6.43 -2.65 0.21
N TYR A 32 7.39 -2.20 -0.58
CA TYR A 32 8.75 -2.71 -0.52
C TYR A 32 9.76 -1.69 -1.05
N ALA A 33 10.99 -1.82 -0.59
CA ALA A 33 12.10 -0.98 -1.03
C ALA A 33 13.41 -1.76 -1.04
N ALA A 34 14.35 -1.25 -1.81
CA ALA A 34 15.73 -1.71 -1.87
C ALA A 34 16.67 -0.49 -1.86
N ALA A 35 17.83 -0.62 -1.23
CA ALA A 35 18.78 0.47 -1.12
C ALA A 35 20.23 -0.04 -1.16
N GLY A 36 21.15 0.82 -1.59
CA GLY A 36 22.58 0.57 -1.54
C GLY A 36 22.99 -0.72 -2.27
N THR A 37 23.60 -1.66 -1.56
CA THR A 37 24.12 -2.92 -2.13
C THR A 37 23.05 -3.84 -2.74
N ALA A 38 21.78 -3.58 -2.53
CA ALA A 38 20.68 -4.34 -3.15
C ALA A 38 20.28 -3.79 -4.54
N VAL A 39 20.80 -2.64 -4.93
CA VAL A 39 20.47 -1.92 -6.18
C VAL A 39 21.67 -1.87 -7.09
N ASP A 40 21.47 -2.08 -8.39
CA ASP A 40 22.52 -2.20 -9.41
C ASP A 40 23.47 -1.00 -9.48
N ASP A 41 22.94 0.21 -9.30
CA ASP A 41 23.71 1.44 -9.26
C ASP A 41 24.01 1.95 -7.83
N GLY A 42 23.63 1.20 -6.79
CA GLY A 42 23.79 1.59 -5.39
C GLY A 42 22.84 2.69 -4.93
N GLY A 43 21.80 3.01 -5.71
CA GLY A 43 20.76 3.98 -5.38
C GLY A 43 19.70 3.45 -4.43
N VAL A 44 18.50 4.03 -4.50
CA VAL A 44 17.33 3.60 -3.71
C VAL A 44 16.15 3.36 -4.64
N MET A 45 15.40 2.31 -4.38
CA MET A 45 14.14 2.01 -5.07
C MET A 45 13.03 1.77 -4.05
N MET A 46 11.83 2.26 -4.34
CA MET A 46 10.66 2.11 -3.50
C MET A 46 9.46 1.74 -4.36
N SER A 47 8.55 0.91 -3.83
CA SER A 47 7.33 0.52 -4.53
C SER A 47 6.12 0.41 -3.61
N LYS A 48 4.95 0.62 -4.22
CA LYS A 48 3.65 0.32 -3.64
C LYS A 48 2.75 -0.35 -4.67
N VAL A 49 2.27 -1.55 -4.35
CA VAL A 49 1.12 -2.19 -5.02
C VAL A 49 -0.14 -1.81 -4.26
N ARG A 50 -1.08 -1.17 -4.94
CA ARG A 50 -2.34 -0.71 -4.36
C ARG A 50 -3.46 -1.70 -4.69
N ASP A 51 -3.93 -2.39 -3.67
CA ASP A 51 -5.08 -3.26 -3.79
C ASP A 51 -6.31 -2.62 -3.14
N TRP A 52 -7.38 -2.55 -3.90
CA TRP A 52 -8.64 -1.97 -3.48
C TRP A 52 -9.82 -2.70 -4.15
N ARG A 53 -11.04 -2.41 -3.71
CA ARG A 53 -12.20 -2.72 -4.55
C ARG A 53 -12.05 -1.99 -5.90
N PRO A 54 -12.65 -2.49 -6.98
CA PRO A 54 -12.63 -1.78 -8.26
C PRO A 54 -12.91 -0.29 -8.07
N SER A 55 -11.99 0.54 -8.52
CA SER A 55 -12.05 2.00 -8.37
C SER A 55 -11.27 2.67 -9.48
N GLU A 56 -11.69 3.87 -9.82
CA GLU A 56 -10.95 4.76 -10.69
C GLU A 56 -9.85 5.43 -9.89
N GLU A 57 -8.63 5.34 -10.42
CA GLU A 57 -7.48 6.06 -9.88
C GLU A 57 -7.16 7.22 -10.84
N THR A 58 -6.77 8.34 -10.27
CA THR A 58 -6.49 9.56 -11.04
C THR A 58 -5.05 9.98 -10.83
N LEU A 59 -4.34 10.23 -11.93
CA LEU A 59 -3.04 10.89 -11.90
C LEU A 59 -3.23 12.35 -11.50
N VAL A 60 -2.58 12.75 -10.41
CA VAL A 60 -2.65 14.12 -9.86
C VAL A 60 -1.26 14.74 -9.91
N ARG A 61 -1.16 15.91 -10.52
CA ARG A 61 0.02 16.77 -10.48
C ARG A 61 -0.37 18.08 -9.80
N VAL A 62 0.36 18.41 -8.73
CA VAL A 62 0.11 19.63 -7.96
C VAL A 62 1.35 20.52 -8.04
N THR A 63 1.17 21.75 -8.50
CA THR A 63 2.19 22.79 -8.49
C THR A 63 1.69 23.95 -7.64
N PRO A 64 2.10 24.03 -6.36
CA PRO A 64 1.71 25.13 -5.48
C PRO A 64 2.30 26.45 -5.96
N LYS A 65 1.73 27.56 -5.52
CA LYS A 65 2.37 28.87 -5.67
C LYS A 65 3.72 28.90 -4.93
N PRO A 66 4.66 29.73 -5.37
CA PRO A 66 5.93 29.91 -4.67
C PRO A 66 5.72 30.17 -3.18
N GLY A 67 6.41 29.41 -2.31
CA GLY A 67 6.28 29.53 -0.86
C GLY A 67 5.16 28.72 -0.22
N GLU A 68 4.25 28.13 -0.99
CA GLU A 68 3.13 27.33 -0.47
C GLU A 68 3.42 25.83 -0.34
N GLY A 69 4.70 25.43 -0.47
CA GLY A 69 5.15 24.04 -0.37
C GLY A 69 5.67 23.46 -1.67
N TYR A 70 5.96 22.16 -1.69
CA TYR A 70 6.57 21.48 -2.82
C TYR A 70 5.54 20.99 -3.84
N ALA A 71 5.92 21.02 -5.11
CA ALA A 71 5.18 20.35 -6.16
C ALA A 71 5.30 18.81 -6.01
N TYR A 72 4.23 18.08 -6.36
CA TYR A 72 4.24 16.63 -6.29
C TYR A 72 3.32 15.99 -7.34
N VAL A 73 3.62 14.75 -7.67
CA VAL A 73 2.86 13.91 -8.60
C VAL A 73 2.59 12.55 -7.95
N GLY A 74 1.43 11.96 -8.25
CA GLY A 74 1.07 10.63 -7.77
C GLY A 74 -0.37 10.28 -8.05
N LEU A 75 -0.89 9.31 -7.35
CA LEU A 75 -2.24 8.78 -7.57
C LEU A 75 -3.17 9.08 -6.40
N ALA A 76 -4.40 9.44 -6.77
CA ALA A 76 -5.51 9.63 -5.86
C ALA A 76 -6.72 8.80 -6.31
N THR A 77 -7.57 8.40 -5.37
CA THR A 77 -8.79 7.65 -5.66
C THR A 77 -9.98 8.60 -5.82
N GLY A 78 -10.69 8.49 -6.94
CA GLY A 78 -11.92 9.22 -7.24
C GLY A 78 -11.72 10.73 -7.38
N LYS A 79 -12.82 11.46 -7.45
CA LYS A 79 -12.83 12.93 -7.62
C LYS A 79 -12.22 13.69 -6.44
N TYR A 80 -12.10 13.08 -5.27
CA TYR A 80 -11.70 13.73 -4.02
C TYR A 80 -10.44 13.08 -3.44
N GLN A 81 -9.31 13.35 -4.05
CA GLN A 81 -8.01 13.57 -3.39
C GLN A 81 -7.66 12.68 -2.18
N ASN A 82 -8.15 11.46 -2.11
CA ASN A 82 -7.55 10.47 -1.22
C ASN A 82 -6.20 10.05 -1.82
N PHE A 83 -5.26 10.99 -1.73
CA PHE A 83 -3.90 10.81 -2.20
C PHE A 83 -3.25 9.70 -1.37
N ASN A 84 -2.63 8.74 -2.02
CA ASN A 84 -2.16 7.55 -1.32
C ASN A 84 -0.76 7.08 -1.72
N MET A 85 -0.17 7.66 -2.76
CA MET A 85 1.21 7.42 -3.20
C MET A 85 1.66 8.51 -4.17
N GLY A 86 2.95 8.85 -4.13
CA GLY A 86 3.52 9.82 -5.05
C GLY A 86 4.94 10.22 -4.68
N VAL A 87 5.45 11.19 -5.41
CA VAL A 87 6.78 11.75 -5.25
C VAL A 87 6.73 13.26 -5.44
N ASN A 88 7.54 14.01 -4.69
CA ASN A 88 7.62 15.45 -4.79
C ASN A 88 8.90 15.94 -5.52
N GLU A 89 8.96 17.22 -5.80
CA GLU A 89 10.06 17.87 -6.51
C GLU A 89 11.40 17.84 -5.77
N LYS A 90 11.39 17.59 -4.46
CA LYS A 90 12.59 17.45 -3.63
C LYS A 90 13.11 16.02 -3.63
N GLY A 91 12.34 15.07 -4.20
CA GLY A 91 12.71 13.69 -4.26
C GLY A 91 12.28 12.87 -3.02
N LEU A 92 11.31 13.32 -2.25
CA LEU A 92 10.64 12.45 -1.29
C LEU A 92 9.54 11.67 -2.00
N ALA A 93 9.61 10.34 -1.98
CA ALA A 93 8.53 9.46 -2.39
C ALA A 93 7.87 8.79 -1.20
N LEU A 94 6.57 8.54 -1.30
CA LEU A 94 5.82 7.81 -0.28
C LEU A 94 4.67 6.99 -0.85
N GLY A 95 4.30 5.96 -0.09
CA GLY A 95 3.08 5.19 -0.26
C GLY A 95 2.58 4.72 1.10
N LEU A 96 1.32 4.34 1.19
CA LEU A 96 0.76 3.84 2.44
C LEU A 96 -0.06 2.56 2.25
N SER A 97 -0.16 1.78 3.32
CA SER A 97 -1.09 0.66 3.44
C SER A 97 -1.94 0.81 4.70
N THR A 98 -3.19 0.38 4.62
CA THR A 98 -4.08 0.36 5.78
C THR A 98 -3.59 -0.65 6.81
N ALA A 99 -3.63 -0.36 8.11
CA ALA A 99 -3.45 -1.32 9.19
C ALA A 99 -4.68 -2.26 9.28
N GLY A 100 -4.74 -3.21 8.33
CA GLY A 100 -5.89 -4.09 8.12
C GLY A 100 -6.11 -5.12 9.21
N SER A 101 -5.15 -5.31 10.10
CA SER A 101 -5.25 -6.15 11.30
C SER A 101 -6.14 -5.55 12.39
N ILE A 102 -6.45 -4.25 12.29
CA ILE A 102 -7.47 -3.59 13.12
C ILE A 102 -8.81 -3.59 12.38
N PRO A 103 -9.92 -3.97 13.00
CA PRO A 103 -11.24 -3.97 12.37
C PRO A 103 -11.63 -2.63 11.77
N LYS A 104 -12.24 -2.66 10.58
CA LYS A 104 -12.62 -1.43 9.84
C LYS A 104 -13.46 -0.48 10.69
N LYS A 105 -14.44 -1.01 11.47
CA LYS A 105 -15.32 -0.20 12.33
C LYS A 105 -14.51 0.61 13.35
N GLU A 106 -13.51 -0.02 13.97
CA GLU A 106 -12.64 0.65 14.95
C GLU A 106 -11.78 1.72 14.29
N ARG A 107 -11.12 1.40 13.15
CA ARG A 107 -10.31 2.37 12.42
C ARG A 107 -11.09 3.61 11.99
N LEU A 108 -12.35 3.43 11.52
CA LEU A 108 -13.20 4.55 11.11
C LEU A 108 -13.70 5.42 12.28
N ALA A 109 -13.67 4.88 13.50
CA ALA A 109 -14.02 5.63 14.72
C ALA A 109 -12.83 6.38 15.33
N MET A 110 -11.62 6.13 14.85
CA MET A 110 -10.40 6.84 15.32
C MET A 110 -10.27 8.20 14.67
N PRO A 111 -9.52 9.13 15.29
CA PRO A 111 -9.18 10.40 14.66
C PRO A 111 -8.47 10.19 13.33
N HIS A 112 -8.74 11.09 12.39
CA HIS A 112 -8.07 11.13 11.09
C HIS A 112 -7.33 12.44 10.93
N PHE A 113 -6.11 12.37 10.40
CA PHE A 113 -5.33 13.56 10.14
C PHE A 113 -5.97 14.40 9.02
N ARG A 114 -6.09 15.68 9.31
CA ARG A 114 -6.34 16.71 8.31
C ARG A 114 -5.54 17.96 8.69
N SER A 115 -4.72 18.46 7.78
CA SER A 115 -4.05 19.74 7.98
C SER A 115 -5.08 20.88 8.02
N LYS A 116 -4.65 22.07 8.43
CA LYS A 116 -5.50 23.29 8.40
C LYS A 116 -6.03 23.57 7.00
N ASP A 117 -5.26 23.21 5.95
CA ASP A 117 -5.62 23.39 4.55
C ASP A 117 -6.34 22.18 3.95
N GLY A 118 -6.75 21.20 4.79
CA GLY A 118 -7.53 20.05 4.40
C GLY A 118 -6.74 18.87 3.80
N PHE A 119 -5.40 18.89 3.82
CA PHE A 119 -4.59 17.80 3.28
C PHE A 119 -4.65 16.56 4.15
N THR A 120 -4.66 15.39 3.51
CA THR A 120 -4.39 14.10 4.17
C THR A 120 -2.90 13.96 4.48
N SER A 121 -2.52 13.04 5.37
CA SER A 121 -1.12 12.80 5.74
C SER A 121 -0.19 12.65 4.53
N PRO A 122 -0.49 11.82 3.50
CA PRO A 122 0.40 11.69 2.35
C PRO A 122 0.60 13.01 1.58
N ALA A 123 -0.48 13.73 1.30
CA ALA A 123 -0.39 15.01 0.60
C ALA A 123 0.34 16.08 1.43
N TYR A 124 0.11 16.10 2.74
CA TYR A 124 0.81 16.98 3.67
C TYR A 124 2.33 16.71 3.67
N LEU A 125 2.73 15.45 3.82
CA LEU A 125 4.15 15.08 3.83
C LEU A 125 4.85 15.43 2.52
N LEU A 126 4.23 15.13 1.36
CA LEU A 126 4.81 15.49 0.06
C LEU A 126 4.91 17.00 -0.15
N ARG A 127 3.98 17.76 0.42
CA ARG A 127 3.96 19.21 0.29
C ARG A 127 4.99 19.93 1.17
N HIS A 128 5.34 19.32 2.32
CA HIS A 128 6.11 20.02 3.35
C HIS A 128 7.46 19.37 3.72
N CYS A 129 7.71 18.12 3.31
CA CYS A 129 8.93 17.40 3.64
C CYS A 129 9.76 17.15 2.37
N ALA A 130 11.06 17.44 2.43
CA ALA A 130 12.00 17.22 1.33
C ALA A 130 12.69 15.85 1.39
N THR A 131 12.77 15.25 2.58
CA THR A 131 13.53 14.03 2.84
C THR A 131 12.77 13.05 3.73
N VAL A 132 13.21 11.80 3.74
CA VAL A 132 12.70 10.77 4.68
C VAL A 132 12.84 11.24 6.13
N GLU A 133 13.97 11.85 6.49
CA GLU A 133 14.21 12.37 7.85
C GLU A 133 13.20 13.47 8.23
N GLU A 134 12.94 14.43 7.34
CA GLU A 134 11.93 15.47 7.58
C GLU A 134 10.53 14.87 7.71
N ALA A 135 10.18 13.91 6.84
CA ALA A 135 8.90 13.21 6.94
C ALA A 135 8.77 12.46 8.27
N ILE A 136 9.80 11.76 8.74
CA ILE A 136 9.78 11.10 10.05
C ILE A 136 9.57 12.10 11.20
N ARG A 137 10.12 13.31 11.10
CA ARG A 137 9.97 14.35 12.13
C ARG A 137 8.61 15.04 12.14
N ALA A 138 7.86 15.00 11.05
CA ALA A 138 6.51 15.57 10.94
C ALA A 138 5.48 14.73 11.72
N THR A 139 5.64 14.67 13.05
CA THR A 139 4.92 13.76 13.96
C THR A 139 3.42 13.97 13.94
N GLU A 140 2.98 15.17 13.68
CA GLU A 140 1.57 15.57 13.59
C GLU A 140 0.82 14.87 12.46
N ALA A 141 1.52 14.44 11.41
CA ALA A 141 0.91 13.77 10.27
C ALA A 141 0.53 12.30 10.54
N TYR A 142 1.00 11.72 11.64
CA TYR A 142 0.83 10.29 11.94
C TYR A 142 -0.26 10.04 12.99
N VAL A 143 -1.49 10.17 12.58
CA VAL A 143 -2.69 9.98 13.42
C VAL A 143 -3.45 8.72 13.06
N ASP A 144 -3.61 8.48 11.75
CA ASP A 144 -4.34 7.33 11.23
C ASP A 144 -3.59 6.03 11.44
N PRO A 145 -4.25 4.92 11.83
CA PRO A 145 -3.62 3.60 11.91
C PRO A 145 -3.35 3.04 10.50
N VAL A 146 -2.21 3.41 9.96
CA VAL A 146 -1.71 3.04 8.63
C VAL A 146 -0.21 2.76 8.69
N ASN A 147 0.33 2.12 7.66
CA ASN A 147 1.75 1.93 7.51
C ASN A 147 2.23 2.73 6.31
N PHE A 148 3.27 3.51 6.46
CA PHE A 148 3.91 4.25 5.37
C PHE A 148 5.16 3.52 4.90
N ILE A 149 5.45 3.61 3.61
CA ILE A 149 6.78 3.46 3.06
C ILE A 149 7.21 4.82 2.53
N LEU A 150 8.43 5.20 2.86
CA LEU A 150 9.07 6.45 2.46
C LEU A 150 10.40 6.13 1.77
N ALA A 151 10.78 6.92 0.79
CA ALA A 151 12.13 6.85 0.23
C ALA A 151 12.58 8.22 -0.27
N ASP A 152 13.89 8.43 -0.21
CA ASP A 152 14.59 9.50 -0.91
C ASP A 152 15.90 8.96 -1.52
N LYS A 153 16.75 9.83 -2.04
CA LYS A 153 18.01 9.44 -2.67
C LYS A 153 19.03 8.77 -1.73
N THR A 154 18.78 8.75 -0.41
CA THR A 154 19.73 8.30 0.62
C THR A 154 19.28 7.06 1.36
N GLU A 155 17.98 6.85 1.47
CA GLU A 155 17.42 5.80 2.30
C GLU A 155 15.96 5.49 1.97
N ALA A 156 15.48 4.36 2.51
CA ALA A 156 14.06 4.06 2.60
C ALA A 156 13.68 3.76 4.05
N ALA A 157 12.41 4.01 4.40
CA ALA A 157 11.87 3.74 5.72
C ALA A 157 10.44 3.20 5.66
N VAL A 158 10.09 2.36 6.63
CA VAL A 158 8.71 1.99 6.94
C VAL A 158 8.34 2.59 8.28
N ILE A 159 7.16 3.21 8.35
CA ILE A 159 6.58 3.73 9.59
C ILE A 159 5.27 3.01 9.82
N GLU A 160 5.15 2.30 10.92
CA GLU A 160 3.89 1.74 11.39
C GLU A 160 3.24 2.71 12.38
N VAL A 161 2.05 3.20 12.04
CA VAL A 161 1.29 4.09 12.92
C VAL A 161 0.21 3.29 13.63
N MET A 162 0.33 3.21 14.93
CA MET A 162 -0.62 2.50 15.81
C MET A 162 -1.76 3.43 16.25
N PRO A 163 -2.86 2.88 16.77
CA PRO A 163 -3.89 3.65 17.45
C PRO A 163 -3.31 4.63 18.47
N GLY A 164 -3.79 5.88 18.46
CA GLY A 164 -3.28 6.93 19.32
C GLY A 164 -2.02 7.63 18.82
N GLY A 165 -1.60 7.38 17.56
CA GLY A 165 -0.48 8.07 16.93
C GLY A 165 0.90 7.60 17.38
N LYS A 166 1.01 6.57 18.21
CA LYS A 166 2.27 5.89 18.48
C LYS A 166 2.82 5.31 17.18
N ARG A 167 4.12 5.24 17.04
CA ARG A 167 4.72 4.72 15.81
C ARG A 167 6.05 4.03 16.04
N THR A 168 6.35 3.07 15.17
CA THR A 168 7.69 2.50 14.98
C THR A 168 8.26 3.00 13.66
N VAL A 169 9.56 3.05 13.55
CA VAL A 169 10.29 3.48 12.35
C VAL A 169 11.43 2.52 12.08
N LYS A 170 11.38 1.87 10.93
CA LYS A 170 12.49 1.03 10.44
C LYS A 170 13.10 1.66 9.20
N ARG A 171 14.40 1.87 9.21
CA ARG A 171 15.15 2.56 8.14
C ARG A 171 16.19 1.62 7.53
N ILE A 172 16.42 1.76 6.22
CA ILE A 172 17.48 1.09 5.49
C ILE A 172 18.23 2.08 4.60
N LYS A 173 19.55 1.98 4.60
CA LYS A 173 20.44 2.62 3.61
C LYS A 173 21.10 1.59 2.69
N THR A 174 20.93 0.31 3.04
CA THR A 174 21.40 -0.85 2.28
C THR A 174 20.49 -2.03 2.55
N GLY A 175 20.38 -2.95 1.57
CA GLY A 175 19.51 -4.11 1.68
C GLY A 175 18.06 -3.82 1.30
N THR A 176 17.13 -4.56 1.86
CA THR A 176 15.71 -4.52 1.47
C THR A 176 14.78 -4.41 2.69
N ILE A 177 13.60 -3.84 2.48
CA ILE A 177 12.52 -3.77 3.46
C ILE A 177 11.19 -4.04 2.76
N ALA A 178 10.25 -4.71 3.45
CA ALA A 178 8.91 -4.98 2.93
C ALA A 178 7.87 -4.89 4.03
N HIS A 179 6.66 -4.50 3.66
CA HIS A 179 5.51 -4.38 4.54
C HIS A 179 4.19 -4.69 3.80
N THR A 180 3.14 -5.00 4.57
CA THR A 180 1.79 -5.18 4.03
C THR A 180 0.75 -4.48 4.91
N ASN A 181 -0.28 -5.20 5.41
CA ASN A 181 -1.41 -4.58 6.09
C ASN A 181 -1.54 -4.95 7.57
N HIS A 182 -0.51 -5.47 8.20
CA HIS A 182 -0.47 -5.75 9.64
C HIS A 182 0.84 -5.27 10.22
N TYR A 183 0.88 -5.00 11.50
CA TYR A 183 2.06 -4.58 12.21
C TYR A 183 3.05 -5.73 12.35
N ILE A 184 4.34 -5.46 12.16
CA ILE A 184 5.41 -6.47 12.16
C ILE A 184 6.61 -6.13 13.05
N GLU A 185 6.71 -4.87 13.48
CA GLU A 185 7.77 -4.50 14.42
C GLU A 185 7.36 -4.88 15.86
N PRO A 186 8.27 -5.32 16.71
CA PRO A 186 7.95 -5.85 18.05
C PRO A 186 7.08 -4.92 18.90
N GLU A 187 7.30 -3.61 18.82
CA GLU A 187 6.60 -2.62 19.63
C GLU A 187 5.16 -2.38 19.13
N SER A 188 4.87 -2.76 17.91
CA SER A 188 3.55 -2.57 17.26
C SER A 188 2.75 -3.86 17.14
N GLU A 189 3.40 -5.02 17.19
CA GLU A 189 2.78 -6.33 16.93
C GLU A 189 1.57 -6.61 17.84
N ALA A 190 1.63 -6.16 19.09
CA ALA A 190 0.55 -6.31 20.08
C ALA A 190 -0.76 -5.58 19.69
N PHE A 191 -0.70 -4.64 18.74
CA PHE A 191 -1.89 -3.94 18.23
C PHE A 191 -2.64 -4.73 17.13
N ASN A 192 -2.08 -5.84 16.64
CA ASN A 192 -2.79 -6.71 15.71
C ASN A 192 -3.94 -7.42 16.43
N GLN A 193 -5.18 -7.24 15.97
CA GLN A 193 -6.35 -7.96 16.49
C GLN A 193 -6.66 -9.19 15.64
N LYS A 194 -6.56 -9.06 14.30
CA LYS A 194 -6.77 -10.15 13.35
C LYS A 194 -5.93 -9.94 12.10
N ILE A 195 -4.88 -10.72 11.96
CA ILE A 195 -4.07 -10.68 10.75
C ILE A 195 -4.79 -11.44 9.63
N GLY A 196 -4.95 -10.78 8.49
CA GLY A 196 -5.58 -11.39 7.32
C GLY A 196 -4.60 -12.27 6.54
N LYS A 197 -5.02 -13.48 6.16
CA LYS A 197 -4.20 -14.44 5.40
C LYS A 197 -3.51 -13.82 4.17
N SER A 198 -4.22 -12.99 3.39
CA SER A 198 -3.63 -12.30 2.25
C SER A 198 -2.46 -11.38 2.64
N SER A 199 -2.53 -10.73 3.81
CA SER A 199 -1.45 -9.88 4.29
C SER A 199 -0.19 -10.68 4.62
N GLU A 200 -0.34 -11.82 5.31
CA GLU A 200 0.76 -12.73 5.64
C GLU A 200 1.40 -13.36 4.39
N VAL A 201 0.57 -13.90 3.49
CA VAL A 201 1.04 -14.56 2.26
C VAL A 201 1.83 -13.60 1.39
N ARG A 202 1.33 -12.36 1.19
CA ARG A 202 2.03 -11.34 0.39
C ARG A 202 3.31 -10.86 1.07
N LEU A 203 3.31 -10.71 2.40
CA LEU A 203 4.52 -10.34 3.14
C LEU A 203 5.61 -11.39 3.02
N ALA A 204 5.25 -12.66 3.23
CA ALA A 204 6.20 -13.77 3.08
C ALA A 204 6.73 -13.85 1.64
N ARG A 205 5.85 -13.70 0.65
CA ARG A 205 6.22 -13.77 -0.77
C ARG A 205 7.15 -12.64 -1.19
N ILE A 206 6.82 -11.38 -0.85
CA ILE A 206 7.69 -10.25 -1.24
C ILE A 206 9.05 -10.32 -0.53
N LYS A 207 9.10 -10.74 0.74
CA LYS A 207 10.38 -10.96 1.45
C LYS A 207 11.23 -12.03 0.76
N ALA A 208 10.62 -13.15 0.35
CA ALA A 208 11.31 -14.21 -0.37
C ALA A 208 11.85 -13.73 -1.73
N LEU A 209 11.05 -13.03 -2.51
CA LEU A 209 11.45 -12.47 -3.80
C LEU A 209 12.60 -11.47 -3.68
N LEU A 210 12.55 -10.58 -2.69
CA LEU A 210 13.62 -9.63 -2.40
C LEU A 210 14.90 -10.34 -1.98
N ALA A 211 14.81 -11.35 -1.11
CA ALA A 211 15.97 -12.13 -0.66
C ALA A 211 16.61 -12.89 -1.82
N ASP A 212 15.81 -13.55 -2.68
CA ASP A 212 16.31 -14.26 -3.86
C ASP A 212 16.97 -13.33 -4.87
N SER A 213 16.40 -12.15 -5.08
CA SER A 213 16.93 -11.13 -6.00
C SER A 213 18.22 -10.47 -5.51
N THR A 214 18.57 -10.63 -4.24
CA THR A 214 19.79 -10.04 -3.63
C THR A 214 20.72 -11.09 -3.02
N SER A 215 20.42 -12.38 -3.21
CA SER A 215 21.31 -13.47 -2.77
C SER A 215 22.62 -13.47 -3.53
N ASP A 216 23.66 -14.03 -2.94
CA ASP A 216 24.98 -14.25 -3.58
C ASP A 216 25.59 -12.99 -4.23
N GLY A 217 25.36 -11.81 -3.62
CA GLY A 217 25.89 -10.54 -4.14
C GLY A 217 25.14 -10.01 -5.37
N LYS A 218 24.01 -10.57 -5.74
CA LYS A 218 23.16 -10.04 -6.82
C LYS A 218 22.59 -8.67 -6.44
N THR A 219 22.35 -7.86 -7.45
CA THR A 219 21.70 -6.54 -7.32
C THR A 219 20.52 -6.46 -8.27
N MET A 220 19.53 -5.67 -7.93
CA MET A 220 18.33 -5.50 -8.74
C MET A 220 18.46 -4.29 -9.66
N THR A 221 18.16 -4.48 -10.95
CA THR A 221 17.81 -3.38 -11.86
C THR A 221 16.42 -2.84 -11.54
N PHE A 222 16.08 -1.65 -12.05
CA PHE A 222 14.73 -1.09 -11.84
C PHE A 222 13.63 -1.98 -12.44
N ASP A 223 13.90 -2.60 -13.61
CA ASP A 223 12.92 -3.52 -14.22
C ASP A 223 12.74 -4.80 -13.42
N ALA A 224 13.81 -5.39 -12.90
CA ALA A 224 13.70 -6.54 -12.00
C ALA A 224 12.92 -6.18 -10.71
N PHE A 225 13.16 -4.99 -10.16
CA PHE A 225 12.43 -4.51 -8.98
C PHE A 225 10.94 -4.29 -9.26
N LYS A 226 10.57 -3.70 -10.42
CA LYS A 226 9.18 -3.53 -10.85
C LYS A 226 8.48 -4.88 -11.03
N ALA A 227 9.16 -5.88 -11.60
CA ALA A 227 8.59 -7.21 -11.82
C ALA A 227 8.11 -7.90 -10.53
N LEU A 228 8.73 -7.62 -9.38
CA LEU A 228 8.29 -8.17 -8.09
C LEU A 228 6.85 -7.74 -7.74
N GLY A 229 6.46 -6.52 -8.11
CA GLY A 229 5.11 -6.01 -7.90
C GLY A 229 4.02 -6.74 -8.71
N HIS A 230 4.41 -7.41 -9.79
CA HIS A 230 3.52 -8.13 -10.69
C HIS A 230 3.42 -9.63 -10.40
N ASP A 231 4.02 -10.12 -9.30
CA ASP A 231 3.95 -11.52 -8.91
C ASP A 231 2.50 -11.99 -8.66
N ARG A 232 2.11 -13.08 -9.33
CA ARG A 232 0.77 -13.68 -9.27
C ARG A 232 0.77 -15.12 -8.72
N ASN A 233 1.79 -15.49 -7.98
CA ASN A 233 2.05 -16.88 -7.59
C ASN A 233 1.07 -17.46 -6.56
N ALA A 234 0.29 -16.64 -5.84
CA ALA A 234 -0.61 -17.11 -4.76
C ALA A 234 -2.11 -16.99 -5.13
N GLY A 235 -2.42 -17.05 -6.42
CA GLY A 235 -3.79 -16.99 -6.94
C GLY A 235 -4.42 -15.58 -6.89
N PRO A 236 -5.70 -15.45 -7.25
CA PRO A 236 -6.32 -14.16 -7.51
C PRO A 236 -6.43 -13.27 -6.28
N ASP A 237 -6.53 -13.85 -5.07
CA ASP A 237 -6.84 -13.10 -3.85
C ASP A 237 -5.65 -12.93 -2.89
N HIS A 238 -4.54 -13.63 -3.12
CA HIS A 238 -3.40 -13.63 -2.18
C HIS A 238 -2.07 -13.27 -2.82
N SER A 239 -2.02 -13.07 -4.14
CA SER A 239 -0.81 -12.63 -4.86
C SER A 239 -0.46 -11.18 -4.54
N ILE A 240 0.77 -10.78 -4.84
CA ILE A 240 1.20 -9.38 -4.77
C ILE A 240 0.40 -8.57 -5.78
N TRP A 241 0.31 -9.04 -7.04
CA TRP A 241 -0.63 -8.50 -8.02
C TRP A 241 -1.91 -9.32 -8.00
N ARG A 242 -2.99 -8.75 -7.49
CA ARG A 242 -4.29 -9.40 -7.33
C ARG A 242 -5.19 -9.14 -8.53
N THR A 243 -5.81 -10.20 -9.02
CA THR A 243 -6.85 -10.10 -10.06
C THR A 243 -8.26 -10.14 -9.48
N GLY A 244 -8.40 -10.65 -8.25
CA GLY A 244 -9.68 -10.83 -7.57
C GLY A 244 -10.46 -12.06 -8.10
N SER A 245 -10.95 -12.90 -7.20
CA SER A 245 -11.82 -14.03 -7.54
C SER A 245 -13.29 -13.63 -7.73
N GLN A 246 -13.64 -12.43 -7.27
CA GLN A 246 -14.99 -11.86 -7.40
C GLN A 246 -14.91 -10.52 -8.12
N PRO A 247 -15.88 -10.16 -8.97
CA PRO A 247 -15.87 -8.91 -9.73
C PRO A 247 -15.76 -7.65 -8.86
N ASP A 248 -16.42 -7.64 -7.69
CA ASP A 248 -16.38 -6.55 -6.72
C ASP A 248 -15.34 -6.77 -5.60
N GLY A 249 -14.54 -7.83 -5.72
CA GLY A 249 -13.49 -8.20 -4.79
C GLY A 249 -12.30 -7.25 -4.84
N THR A 250 -11.39 -7.42 -3.88
CA THR A 250 -10.16 -6.62 -3.86
C THR A 250 -9.22 -7.05 -5.00
N GLN A 251 -8.81 -6.09 -5.80
CA GLN A 251 -7.92 -6.25 -6.95
C GLN A 251 -6.80 -5.22 -6.90
N THR A 252 -5.70 -5.45 -7.60
CA THR A 252 -4.71 -4.41 -7.83
C THR A 252 -5.29 -3.38 -8.81
N VAL A 253 -5.41 -2.14 -8.35
CA VAL A 253 -5.97 -1.02 -9.12
C VAL A 253 -4.91 -0.01 -9.51
N ALA A 254 -3.75 -0.02 -8.82
CA ALA A 254 -2.62 0.83 -9.16
C ALA A 254 -1.30 0.26 -8.64
N TYR A 255 -0.22 0.70 -9.26
CA TYR A 255 1.15 0.37 -8.90
C TYR A 255 2.03 1.61 -9.05
N MET A 256 2.97 1.77 -8.14
CA MET A 256 4.01 2.79 -8.20
C MET A 256 5.36 2.17 -7.90
N ALA A 257 6.36 2.51 -8.70
CA ALA A 257 7.76 2.33 -8.38
C ALA A 257 8.52 3.63 -8.61
N VAL A 258 9.48 3.92 -7.74
CA VAL A 258 10.37 5.09 -7.87
C VAL A 258 11.81 4.62 -7.71
N LYS A 259 12.69 5.03 -8.62
CA LYS A 259 14.14 4.84 -8.53
C LYS A 259 14.82 6.18 -8.29
N PHE A 260 15.69 6.23 -7.30
CA PHE A 260 16.60 7.34 -7.02
C PHE A 260 18.02 6.92 -7.42
N PRO A 261 18.55 7.38 -8.58
CA PRO A 261 19.87 6.98 -9.05
C PRO A 261 20.97 7.44 -8.09
N LYS A 262 21.96 6.57 -7.82
CA LYS A 262 23.13 6.90 -6.98
C LYS A 262 23.95 8.05 -7.52
N ALA A 263 24.14 8.10 -8.84
CA ALA A 263 24.90 9.14 -9.51
C ALA A 263 24.23 10.53 -9.45
N GLY A 264 23.01 10.62 -8.90
CA GLY A 264 22.21 11.85 -8.91
C GLY A 264 21.32 11.94 -10.15
N GLY A 265 20.66 13.08 -10.31
CA GLY A 265 19.64 13.31 -11.33
C GLY A 265 18.23 13.25 -10.76
N TYR A 266 17.25 13.30 -11.66
CA TYR A 266 15.85 13.22 -11.27
C TYR A 266 15.47 11.78 -10.89
N PRO A 267 14.62 11.58 -9.89
CA PRO A 267 14.00 10.28 -9.66
C PRO A 267 13.24 9.82 -10.90
N ILE A 268 13.23 8.52 -11.17
CA ILE A 268 12.41 7.92 -12.23
C ILE A 268 11.15 7.38 -11.58
N LEU A 269 10.01 7.88 -12.02
CA LEU A 269 8.69 7.47 -11.55
C LEU A 269 8.06 6.54 -12.58
N HIS A 270 7.66 5.36 -12.14
CA HIS A 270 6.81 4.44 -12.88
C HIS A 270 5.45 4.36 -12.17
N LEU A 271 4.37 4.59 -12.90
CA LEU A 271 3.00 4.47 -12.42
C LEU A 271 2.16 3.63 -13.37
N GLU A 272 1.33 2.78 -12.79
CA GLU A 272 0.26 2.06 -13.46
C GLU A 272 -1.04 2.29 -12.69
N TRP A 273 -2.13 2.62 -13.38
CA TRP A 273 -3.42 2.84 -12.71
C TRP A 273 -4.60 2.58 -13.62
N ARG A 274 -5.71 2.11 -13.03
CA ARG A 274 -6.97 1.94 -13.74
C ARG A 274 -7.72 3.27 -13.83
N THR A 275 -8.16 3.63 -15.03
CA THR A 275 -8.99 4.82 -15.27
C THR A 275 -10.48 4.52 -15.21
N LYS A 276 -10.87 3.23 -15.25
CA LYS A 276 -12.25 2.77 -15.08
C LYS A 276 -12.29 1.66 -14.03
N ALA A 277 -13.25 1.75 -13.12
CA ALA A 277 -13.35 0.85 -11.97
C ALA A 277 -13.54 -0.62 -12.37
N ASP A 278 -14.41 -0.86 -13.34
CA ASP A 278 -14.88 -2.18 -13.80
C ASP A 278 -14.11 -2.75 -14.98
N ASP A 279 -13.15 -1.99 -15.53
CA ASP A 279 -12.36 -2.37 -16.71
C ASP A 279 -10.88 -2.53 -16.38
N PRO A 280 -10.38 -3.76 -16.13
CA PRO A 280 -8.95 -4.01 -15.95
C PRO A 280 -8.09 -3.61 -17.17
N ALA A 281 -8.67 -3.56 -18.38
CA ALA A 281 -7.95 -3.13 -19.58
C ALA A 281 -7.76 -1.61 -19.65
N SER A 282 -8.43 -0.84 -18.79
CA SER A 282 -8.25 0.62 -18.69
C SER A 282 -6.95 1.03 -18.01
N LEU A 283 -6.01 0.09 -17.76
CA LEU A 283 -4.73 0.35 -17.15
C LEU A 283 -3.90 1.31 -18.00
N GLN A 284 -3.55 2.45 -17.42
CA GLN A 284 -2.59 3.41 -18.00
C GLN A 284 -1.23 3.19 -17.37
N VAL A 285 -0.18 3.46 -18.11
CA VAL A 285 1.21 3.33 -17.68
C VAL A 285 1.98 4.58 -18.10
N ILE A 286 2.75 5.12 -17.16
CA ILE A 286 3.79 6.12 -17.46
C ILE A 286 5.11 5.69 -16.80
N GLU A 287 6.23 6.04 -17.46
CA GLU A 287 7.55 6.00 -16.86
C GLU A 287 8.31 7.24 -17.30
N GLU A 288 8.69 8.09 -16.36
CA GLU A 288 9.27 9.38 -16.66
C GLU A 288 10.17 9.91 -15.53
N PRO A 289 11.15 10.75 -15.84
CA PRO A 289 11.85 11.53 -14.83
C PRO A 289 10.88 12.47 -14.11
N VAL A 290 11.03 12.57 -12.78
CA VAL A 290 10.21 13.48 -11.95
C VAL A 290 10.70 14.91 -12.13
N THR A 291 10.06 15.63 -13.03
CA THR A 291 10.35 17.05 -13.29
C THR A 291 9.10 17.88 -13.08
N PHE A 292 9.29 19.11 -12.60
CA PHE A 292 8.22 20.08 -12.42
C PHE A 292 8.63 21.40 -13.07
N ASN A 293 7.89 21.78 -14.10
CA ASN A 293 8.03 23.12 -14.70
C ASN A 293 7.42 24.13 -13.74
N ARG A 294 8.23 25.04 -13.23
CA ARG A 294 7.81 26.20 -12.44
C ARG A 294 7.75 27.43 -13.32
#